data_7bcfd3e65f6c9ffc7b6516c59b412355
#
_entry.id   7bcfd3e65f6c9ffc7b6516c59b412355
#
_cell.length_a   1.000
_cell.length_b   1.000
_cell.length_c   1.000
_cell.angle_alpha   90.00
_cell.angle_beta   90.00
_cell.angle_gamma   90.00
#
_symmetry.space_group_name_H-M   'P 1'
#
loop_
_entity.id
_entity.type
_entity.pdbx_description
1 polymer ?
#
loop_
_entity_poly.entity_id
_entity_poly.type
_entity_poly.pdbx_seq_one_letter_code
_entity_poly.pdbx_strand_id
1 'polypeptide(L)'
;MRHVLIYGKQPSYDKYKYKEDENMKISVIGSINMDQTVTAERIPLKGETLHGDTLSYIPGGKGANQAVAMARLGADVEMFGCVGDDSHGQALIDNLAEKGVKTGNIRKIAGVPTGLAIITVGENDNTIIVVAGANRKVDCEYVDSIKEDLLKSDYVVLQHEIPEATVEYVVNICHENGIKIVLNPAPAREVK
;
A
#
# COMPACT_ATOMS: atom_id res chain seq x y z
N MET A 1 -3.35 -18.43 46.88
CA MET A 1 -2.37 -17.47 46.35
C MET A 1 -1.03 -18.16 46.19
N ARG A 2 -0.62 -18.48 44.98
CA ARG A 2 0.73 -19.00 44.67
C ARG A 2 1.37 -18.03 43.69
N HIS A 3 2.33 -17.24 44.15
CA HIS A 3 3.19 -16.42 43.28
C HIS A 3 4.19 -17.33 42.60
N VAL A 4 4.11 -17.42 41.27
CA VAL A 4 5.16 -18.01 40.47
C VAL A 4 6.12 -16.87 40.07
N LEU A 5 7.27 -16.81 40.72
CA LEU A 5 8.41 -15.98 40.30
C LEU A 5 9.15 -16.71 39.22
N ILE A 6 9.00 -16.25 37.97
CA ILE A 6 9.87 -16.70 36.86
C ILE A 6 11.09 -15.80 36.84
N TYR A 7 12.20 -16.30 37.42
CA TYR A 7 13.52 -15.72 37.22
C TYR A 7 14.07 -16.18 35.87
N GLY A 8 13.76 -15.45 34.81
CA GLY A 8 14.48 -15.53 33.54
C GLY A 8 15.45 -14.37 33.47
N LYS A 9 16.76 -14.64 33.22
CA LYS A 9 17.73 -13.59 32.87
C LYS A 9 17.15 -12.82 31.68
N GLN A 10 16.85 -11.52 31.87
CA GLN A 10 16.55 -10.65 30.75
C GLN A 10 17.75 -10.66 29.82
N PRO A 11 17.56 -10.91 28.51
CA PRO A 11 18.62 -10.70 27.55
C PRO A 11 19.00 -9.22 27.62
N SER A 12 20.30 -8.94 27.78
CA SER A 12 20.80 -7.58 27.78
C SER A 12 20.42 -6.92 26.46
N TYR A 13 19.68 -5.81 26.52
CA TYR A 13 19.29 -4.97 25.39
C TYR A 13 20.46 -4.41 24.58
N ASP A 14 21.69 -4.60 25.02
CA ASP A 14 22.93 -4.16 24.36
C ASP A 14 23.33 -4.96 23.11
N LYS A 15 22.61 -6.01 22.73
CA LYS A 15 22.90 -6.77 21.48
C LYS A 15 22.26 -6.24 20.22
N TYR A 16 21.33 -5.32 20.32
CA TYR A 16 20.81 -4.60 19.18
C TYR A 16 21.39 -3.18 19.18
N LYS A 17 22.69 -3.06 18.92
CA LYS A 17 23.19 -1.82 18.32
C LYS A 17 22.47 -1.70 16.98
N TYR A 18 21.37 -0.97 16.96
CA TYR A 18 20.95 -0.33 15.72
C TYR A 18 22.15 0.50 15.31
N LYS A 19 22.79 0.12 14.23
CA LYS A 19 23.66 1.05 13.53
C LYS A 19 22.78 2.27 13.27
N GLU A 20 23.15 3.41 13.82
CA GLU A 20 22.69 4.72 13.36
C GLU A 20 23.35 4.94 12.00
N ASP A 21 23.02 4.13 11.01
CA ASP A 21 23.70 4.14 9.74
C ASP A 21 22.66 4.21 8.64
N GLU A 22 22.82 5.31 7.90
CA GLU A 22 22.38 5.51 6.54
C GLU A 22 20.88 5.33 6.32
N ASN A 23 20.24 6.36 5.85
CA ASN A 23 18.83 6.40 5.45
C ASN A 23 18.43 5.11 4.71
N MET A 24 17.87 4.17 5.46
CA MET A 24 17.41 2.90 4.95
C MET A 24 16.33 3.17 3.88
N LYS A 25 16.60 2.79 2.65
CA LYS A 25 15.70 3.02 1.52
C LYS A 25 14.64 1.95 1.44
N ILE A 26 13.40 2.34 1.51
CA ILE A 26 12.25 1.44 1.43
C ILE A 26 11.48 1.74 0.15
N SER A 27 11.36 0.76 -0.72
CA SER A 27 10.48 0.82 -1.88
C SER A 27 9.16 0.13 -1.59
N VAL A 28 8.05 0.80 -1.81
CA VAL A 28 6.71 0.22 -1.73
C VAL A 28 6.19 0.04 -3.14
N ILE A 29 6.01 -1.20 -3.59
CA ILE A 29 5.34 -1.49 -4.87
C ILE A 29 3.93 -1.95 -4.56
N GLY A 30 2.91 -1.18 -4.98
CA GLY A 30 1.56 -1.52 -4.57
C GLY A 30 0.48 -0.60 -5.12
N SER A 31 -0.71 -0.77 -4.57
CA SER A 31 -1.91 -0.06 -4.96
C SER A 31 -1.95 1.38 -4.47
N ILE A 32 -2.53 2.22 -5.32
CA ILE A 32 -2.87 3.62 -5.05
C ILE A 32 -4.34 3.79 -5.44
N ASN A 33 -5.21 4.07 -4.48
CA ASN A 33 -6.64 4.18 -4.69
C ASN A 33 -7.19 5.51 -4.19
N MET A 34 -8.28 5.95 -4.80
CA MET A 34 -9.18 6.91 -4.19
C MET A 34 -10.34 6.15 -3.54
N ASP A 35 -10.55 6.34 -2.24
CA ASP A 35 -11.66 5.72 -1.52
C ASP A 35 -12.84 6.71 -1.53
N GLN A 36 -13.90 6.37 -2.29
CA GLN A 36 -15.16 7.11 -2.36
C GLN A 36 -16.11 6.53 -1.32
N THR A 37 -16.36 7.27 -0.24
CA THR A 37 -17.18 6.81 0.88
C THR A 37 -18.49 7.57 0.92
N VAL A 38 -19.60 6.82 0.92
CA VAL A 38 -20.95 7.34 1.16
C VAL A 38 -21.42 6.82 2.51
N THR A 39 -21.90 7.71 3.38
CA THR A 39 -22.59 7.32 4.62
C THR A 39 -24.09 7.38 4.42
N ALA A 40 -24.82 6.44 4.99
CA ALA A 40 -26.27 6.38 5.01
C ALA A 40 -26.73 5.77 6.34
N GLU A 41 -28.02 5.89 6.65
CA GLU A 41 -28.61 5.26 7.85
C GLU A 41 -28.30 3.76 7.91
N ARG A 42 -28.40 3.09 6.76
CA ARG A 42 -28.09 1.67 6.59
C ARG A 42 -27.55 1.35 5.20
N ILE A 43 -27.05 0.15 5.02
CA ILE A 43 -26.65 -0.36 3.71
C ILE A 43 -27.93 -0.69 2.90
N PRO A 44 -28.05 -0.23 1.62
CA PRO A 44 -29.24 -0.50 0.80
C PRO A 44 -29.38 -1.99 0.47
N LEU A 45 -30.60 -2.48 0.49
CA LEU A 45 -30.95 -3.82 0.04
C LEU A 45 -30.99 -3.88 -1.50
N LYS A 46 -31.00 -5.10 -2.04
CA LYS A 46 -31.07 -5.32 -3.49
C LYS A 46 -32.32 -4.64 -4.10
N GLY A 47 -32.10 -3.74 -5.06
CA GLY A 47 -33.15 -2.99 -5.76
C GLY A 47 -33.67 -1.77 -5.02
N GLU A 48 -33.06 -1.42 -3.89
CA GLU A 48 -33.47 -0.28 -3.07
C GLU A 48 -32.66 0.99 -3.42
N THR A 49 -33.31 2.14 -3.24
CA THR A 49 -32.68 3.45 -3.31
C THR A 49 -32.77 4.13 -1.94
N LEU A 50 -31.65 4.53 -1.39
CA LEU A 50 -31.58 5.32 -0.14
C LEU A 50 -30.96 6.68 -0.43
N HIS A 51 -31.32 7.67 0.41
CA HIS A 51 -30.58 8.92 0.46
C HIS A 51 -29.32 8.74 1.33
N GLY A 52 -28.17 9.14 0.80
CA GLY A 52 -26.93 9.20 1.59
C GLY A 52 -26.84 10.53 2.34
N ASP A 53 -26.11 10.51 3.47
CA ASP A 53 -25.91 11.68 4.32
C ASP A 53 -24.66 12.47 3.91
N THR A 54 -23.56 11.75 3.61
CA THR A 54 -22.28 12.38 3.22
C THR A 54 -21.64 11.63 2.06
N LEU A 55 -20.81 12.36 1.30
CA LEU A 55 -19.91 11.82 0.31
C LEU A 55 -18.51 12.37 0.58
N SER A 56 -17.52 11.50 0.68
CA SER A 56 -16.11 11.88 0.84
C SER A 56 -15.19 11.11 -0.10
N TYR A 57 -14.05 11.74 -0.42
CA TYR A 57 -12.97 11.14 -1.20
C TYR A 57 -11.72 11.14 -0.33
N ILE A 58 -11.19 9.97 -0.04
CA ILE A 58 -10.08 9.79 0.90
C ILE A 58 -8.96 9.04 0.17
N PRO A 59 -7.71 9.55 0.21
CA PRO A 59 -6.56 8.80 -0.29
C PRO A 59 -6.42 7.46 0.40
N GLY A 60 -6.31 6.38 -0.39
CA GLY A 60 -6.27 5.01 0.08
C GLY A 60 -5.38 4.12 -0.80
N GLY A 61 -5.61 2.83 -0.73
CA GLY A 61 -4.77 1.79 -1.32
C GLY A 61 -3.75 1.25 -0.31
N LYS A 62 -3.61 -0.08 -0.22
CA LYS A 62 -2.73 -0.70 0.79
C LYS A 62 -1.27 -0.30 0.62
N GLY A 63 -0.81 -0.18 -0.63
CA GLY A 63 0.54 0.29 -0.93
C GLY A 63 0.75 1.72 -0.47
N ALA A 64 -0.10 2.64 -0.89
CA ALA A 64 -0.02 4.05 -0.52
C ALA A 64 -0.11 4.25 1.00
N ASN A 65 -1.03 3.55 1.67
CA ASN A 65 -1.19 3.65 3.13
C ASN A 65 0.06 3.18 3.89
N GLN A 66 0.71 2.09 3.44
CA GLN A 66 1.96 1.62 4.04
C GLN A 66 3.11 2.60 3.78
N ALA A 67 3.22 3.15 2.56
CA ALA A 67 4.23 4.15 2.24
C ALA A 67 4.11 5.39 3.14
N VAL A 68 2.89 5.93 3.29
CA VAL A 68 2.62 7.07 4.18
C VAL A 68 2.93 6.75 5.64
N ALA A 69 2.54 5.55 6.12
CA ALA A 69 2.81 5.16 7.51
C ALA A 69 4.31 5.13 7.80
N MET A 70 5.11 4.53 6.91
CA MET A 70 6.57 4.44 7.06
C MET A 70 7.25 5.80 6.94
N ALA A 71 6.83 6.66 6.00
CA ALA A 71 7.36 8.01 5.86
C ALA A 71 7.09 8.86 7.11
N ARG A 72 5.89 8.76 7.70
CA ARG A 72 5.55 9.43 8.96
C ARG A 72 6.38 8.96 10.16
N LEU A 73 6.90 7.75 10.10
CA LEU A 73 7.84 7.21 11.10
C LEU A 73 9.30 7.61 10.83
N GLY A 74 9.55 8.41 9.79
CA GLY A 74 10.87 8.95 9.47
C GLY A 74 11.70 8.08 8.50
N ALA A 75 11.11 7.07 7.88
CA ALA A 75 11.82 6.25 6.88
C ALA A 75 11.96 6.98 5.54
N ASP A 76 13.04 6.71 4.80
CA ASP A 76 13.22 7.13 3.41
C ASP A 76 12.41 6.19 2.49
N VAL A 77 11.22 6.64 2.09
CA VAL A 77 10.23 5.81 1.37
C VAL A 77 9.99 6.33 -0.03
N GLU A 78 10.01 5.43 -1.00
CA GLU A 78 9.58 5.69 -2.37
C GLU A 78 8.41 4.80 -2.75
N MET A 79 7.37 5.40 -3.36
CA MET A 79 6.21 4.68 -3.87
C MET A 79 6.38 4.37 -5.35
N PHE A 80 6.21 3.11 -5.69
CA PHE A 80 6.17 2.56 -7.04
C PHE A 80 4.75 2.08 -7.33
N GLY A 81 4.15 2.56 -8.39
CA GLY A 81 2.77 2.22 -8.72
C GLY A 81 2.27 2.93 -9.98
N CYS A 82 0.99 2.70 -10.28
CA CYS A 82 0.34 3.33 -11.40
C CYS A 82 -0.97 3.99 -10.97
N VAL A 83 -1.22 5.18 -11.51
CA VAL A 83 -2.50 5.89 -11.40
C VAL A 83 -3.02 6.22 -12.80
N GLY A 84 -4.29 6.55 -12.92
CA GLY A 84 -4.84 7.10 -14.15
C GLY A 84 -4.31 8.50 -14.43
N ASP A 85 -4.30 8.91 -15.69
CA ASP A 85 -4.09 10.30 -16.06
C ASP A 85 -5.41 11.08 -15.89
N ASP A 86 -5.86 11.15 -14.64
CA ASP A 86 -7.09 11.80 -14.21
C ASP A 86 -6.87 12.63 -12.92
N SER A 87 -7.91 13.35 -12.49
CA SER A 87 -7.85 14.22 -11.32
C SER A 87 -7.59 13.46 -10.01
N HIS A 88 -8.07 12.22 -9.88
CA HIS A 88 -7.80 11.39 -8.71
C HIS A 88 -6.34 10.97 -8.69
N GLY A 89 -5.76 10.57 -9.83
CA GLY A 89 -4.36 10.19 -9.94
C GLY A 89 -3.43 11.33 -9.52
N GLN A 90 -3.68 12.55 -10.00
CA GLN A 90 -2.87 13.70 -9.61
C GLN A 90 -3.01 14.00 -8.11
N ALA A 91 -4.24 14.04 -7.58
CA ALA A 91 -4.48 14.30 -6.16
C ALA A 91 -3.80 13.28 -5.24
N LEU A 92 -3.76 12.01 -5.64
CA LEU A 92 -3.09 10.95 -4.88
C LEU A 92 -1.56 11.08 -4.89
N ILE A 93 -0.97 11.45 -6.04
CA ILE A 93 0.47 11.74 -6.14
C ILE A 93 0.84 12.91 -5.24
N ASP A 94 0.06 14.01 -5.31
CA ASP A 94 0.30 15.21 -4.51
C ASP A 94 0.18 14.92 -3.01
N ASN A 95 -0.82 14.13 -2.62
CA ASN A 95 -1.00 13.69 -1.22
C ASN A 95 0.18 12.85 -0.72
N LEU A 96 0.68 11.91 -1.52
CA LEU A 96 1.85 11.10 -1.16
C LEU A 96 3.09 11.99 -0.97
N ALA A 97 3.34 12.91 -1.89
CA ALA A 97 4.45 13.85 -1.81
C ALA A 97 4.36 14.76 -0.56
N GLU A 98 3.16 15.30 -0.27
CA GLU A 98 2.91 16.09 0.95
C GLU A 98 3.20 15.30 2.24
N LYS A 99 2.99 13.99 2.24
CA LYS A 99 3.27 13.11 3.37
C LYS A 99 4.73 12.62 3.43
N GLY A 100 5.60 13.15 2.56
CA GLY A 100 7.03 12.85 2.56
C GLY A 100 7.42 11.57 1.82
N VAL A 101 6.52 11.00 1.03
CA VAL A 101 6.81 9.84 0.17
C VAL A 101 7.37 10.32 -1.16
N LYS A 102 8.47 9.73 -1.63
CA LYS A 102 9.00 9.97 -2.97
C LYS A 102 8.04 9.35 -4.01
N THR A 103 7.70 10.11 -5.05
CA THR A 103 6.68 9.74 -6.04
C THR A 103 7.19 9.67 -7.47
N GLY A 104 8.52 9.77 -7.67
CA GLY A 104 9.15 9.86 -8.99
C GLY A 104 8.87 8.65 -9.88
N ASN A 105 8.61 7.50 -9.29
CA ASN A 105 8.33 6.26 -9.98
C ASN A 105 6.83 5.89 -10.05
N ILE A 106 5.93 6.83 -9.75
CA ILE A 106 4.50 6.64 -10.00
C ILE A 106 4.18 7.00 -11.45
N ARG A 107 3.69 6.02 -12.22
CA ARG A 107 3.36 6.21 -13.63
C ARG A 107 1.88 6.61 -13.79
N LYS A 108 1.63 7.64 -14.61
CA LYS A 108 0.28 7.98 -15.07
C LYS A 108 -0.05 7.19 -16.33
N ILE A 109 -1.21 6.56 -16.37
CA ILE A 109 -1.69 5.72 -17.48
C ILE A 109 -2.85 6.40 -18.19
N ALA A 110 -2.64 6.81 -19.42
CA ALA A 110 -3.69 7.41 -20.24
C ALA A 110 -4.80 6.40 -20.58
N GLY A 111 -6.05 6.84 -20.55
CA GLY A 111 -7.21 6.02 -20.91
C GLY A 111 -7.59 4.93 -19.92
N VAL A 112 -6.91 4.87 -18.77
CA VAL A 112 -7.24 3.93 -17.68
C VAL A 112 -7.55 4.74 -16.43
N PRO A 113 -8.67 4.53 -15.73
CA PRO A 113 -8.99 5.28 -14.53
C PRO A 113 -8.05 4.91 -13.37
N THR A 114 -7.84 5.85 -12.46
CA THR A 114 -7.19 5.58 -11.17
C THR A 114 -7.96 4.51 -10.39
N GLY A 115 -7.27 3.71 -9.59
CA GLY A 115 -7.89 2.74 -8.68
C GLY A 115 -8.90 3.42 -7.76
N LEU A 116 -10.08 2.80 -7.59
CA LEU A 116 -11.19 3.35 -6.82
C LEU A 116 -11.73 2.28 -5.87
N ALA A 117 -11.97 2.62 -4.62
CA ALA A 117 -12.82 1.84 -3.73
C ALA A 117 -14.14 2.60 -3.50
N ILE A 118 -15.27 1.95 -3.79
CA ILE A 118 -16.61 2.47 -3.51
C ILE A 118 -17.06 1.86 -2.19
N ILE A 119 -17.22 2.70 -1.19
CA ILE A 119 -17.49 2.29 0.19
C ILE A 119 -18.85 2.84 0.61
N THR A 120 -19.74 1.96 1.03
CA THR A 120 -21.00 2.36 1.68
C THR A 120 -20.91 2.02 3.16
N VAL A 121 -21.15 3.00 4.03
CA VAL A 121 -21.14 2.86 5.48
C VAL A 121 -22.53 3.07 6.02
N GLY A 122 -23.05 2.12 6.82
CA GLY A 122 -24.35 2.21 7.49
C GLY A 122 -24.44 1.15 8.61
N GLU A 123 -25.20 1.42 9.68
CA GLU A 123 -25.43 0.49 10.81
C GLU A 123 -24.14 -0.01 11.48
N ASN A 124 -23.09 0.81 11.54
CA ASN A 124 -21.74 0.45 12.04
C ASN A 124 -21.04 -0.67 11.23
N ASP A 125 -21.45 -0.89 9.97
CA ASP A 125 -20.84 -1.84 9.06
C ASP A 125 -20.53 -1.16 7.72
N ASN A 126 -19.83 -1.84 6.81
CA ASN A 126 -19.54 -1.31 5.49
C ASN A 126 -19.61 -2.39 4.40
N THR A 127 -19.81 -1.92 3.17
CA THR A 127 -19.59 -2.72 1.96
C THR A 127 -18.59 -1.99 1.07
N ILE A 128 -17.69 -2.76 0.44
CA ILE A 128 -16.62 -2.21 -0.38
C ILE A 128 -16.58 -2.92 -1.73
N ILE A 129 -16.60 -2.13 -2.80
CA ILE A 129 -16.33 -2.60 -4.17
C ILE A 129 -15.03 -1.94 -4.63
N VAL A 130 -14.03 -2.74 -4.99
CA VAL A 130 -12.74 -2.24 -5.48
C VAL A 130 -12.68 -2.35 -6.99
N VAL A 131 -12.41 -1.23 -7.66
CA VAL A 131 -12.07 -1.16 -9.08
C VAL A 131 -10.57 -0.91 -9.18
N ALA A 132 -9.82 -1.93 -9.57
CA ALA A 132 -8.36 -1.85 -9.56
C ALA A 132 -7.79 -0.75 -10.49
N GLY A 133 -8.47 -0.44 -11.61
CA GLY A 133 -8.04 0.62 -12.52
C GLY A 133 -6.58 0.48 -12.93
N ALA A 134 -5.82 1.57 -12.82
CA ALA A 134 -4.41 1.64 -13.16
C ALA A 134 -3.51 0.73 -12.30
N ASN A 135 -3.95 0.26 -11.14
CA ASN A 135 -3.17 -0.72 -10.35
C ASN A 135 -2.93 -2.03 -11.11
N ARG A 136 -3.78 -2.37 -12.10
CA ARG A 136 -3.54 -3.52 -13.00
C ARG A 136 -2.36 -3.31 -13.97
N LYS A 137 -1.88 -2.08 -14.10
CA LYS A 137 -0.74 -1.68 -14.95
C LYS A 137 0.58 -1.67 -14.17
N VAL A 138 0.54 -2.04 -12.90
CA VAL A 138 1.73 -2.41 -12.14
C VAL A 138 2.06 -3.86 -12.52
N ASP A 139 2.47 -4.05 -13.78
CA ASP A 139 2.79 -5.34 -14.39
C ASP A 139 4.32 -5.55 -14.48
N CYS A 140 4.76 -6.68 -15.04
CA CYS A 140 6.19 -6.98 -15.14
C CYS A 140 6.94 -5.98 -16.03
N GLU A 141 6.29 -5.46 -17.09
CA GLU A 141 6.89 -4.43 -17.96
C GLU A 141 7.13 -3.11 -17.18
N TYR A 142 6.16 -2.73 -16.35
CA TYR A 142 6.36 -1.61 -15.45
C TYR A 142 7.54 -1.86 -14.49
N VAL A 143 7.63 -3.05 -13.89
CA VAL A 143 8.73 -3.40 -12.98
C VAL A 143 10.09 -3.34 -13.69
N ASP A 144 10.19 -3.84 -14.92
CA ASP A 144 11.42 -3.76 -15.72
C ASP A 144 11.87 -2.31 -15.94
N SER A 145 10.91 -1.40 -16.14
CA SER A 145 11.20 0.02 -16.38
C SER A 145 11.71 0.77 -15.15
N ILE A 146 11.45 0.25 -13.94
CA ILE A 146 11.86 0.86 -12.66
C ILE A 146 12.94 0.03 -11.94
N LYS A 147 13.42 -1.04 -12.56
CA LYS A 147 14.30 -2.03 -11.97
C LYS A 147 15.58 -1.43 -11.38
N GLU A 148 16.18 -0.47 -12.08
CA GLU A 148 17.42 0.17 -11.63
C GLU A 148 17.21 0.93 -10.30
N ASP A 149 16.05 1.56 -10.10
CA ASP A 149 15.73 2.26 -8.87
C ASP A 149 15.32 1.28 -7.77
N LEU A 150 14.58 0.23 -8.13
CA LEU A 150 14.21 -0.85 -7.22
C LEU A 150 15.44 -1.54 -6.61
N LEU A 151 16.48 -1.78 -7.39
CA LEU A 151 17.72 -2.44 -6.94
C LEU A 151 18.55 -1.59 -5.96
N LYS A 152 18.22 -0.30 -5.77
CA LYS A 152 18.85 0.57 -4.77
C LYS A 152 18.20 0.48 -3.39
N SER A 153 17.18 -0.36 -3.23
CA SER A 153 16.41 -0.50 -1.99
C SER A 153 17.03 -1.48 -1.02
N ASP A 154 16.93 -1.19 0.27
CA ASP A 154 17.25 -2.14 1.33
C ASP A 154 16.08 -3.08 1.62
N TYR A 155 14.86 -2.55 1.48
CA TYR A 155 13.61 -3.28 1.67
C TYR A 155 12.63 -2.98 0.56
N VAL A 156 11.89 -4.01 0.14
CA VAL A 156 10.74 -3.88 -0.75
C VAL A 156 9.49 -4.36 -0.05
N VAL A 157 8.45 -3.54 -0.05
CA VAL A 157 7.16 -3.81 0.60
C VAL A 157 6.10 -4.05 -0.46
N LEU A 158 5.38 -5.17 -0.34
CA LEU A 158 4.37 -5.64 -1.29
C LEU A 158 3.04 -5.94 -0.61
N GLN A 159 1.96 -5.94 -1.39
CA GLN A 159 0.61 -6.35 -0.98
C GLN A 159 -0.06 -7.11 -2.13
N HIS A 160 -1.29 -7.61 -1.88
CA HIS A 160 -2.03 -8.37 -2.88
C HIS A 160 -3.07 -7.53 -3.66
N GLU A 161 -2.84 -6.24 -3.86
CA GLU A 161 -3.75 -5.34 -4.63
C GLU A 161 -3.20 -4.97 -6.03
N ILE A 162 -2.08 -5.56 -6.43
CA ILE A 162 -1.51 -5.51 -7.77
C ILE A 162 -1.53 -6.91 -8.40
N PRO A 163 -1.23 -7.08 -9.71
CA PRO A 163 -1.23 -8.40 -10.32
C PRO A 163 -0.33 -9.41 -9.61
N GLU A 164 -0.82 -10.64 -9.43
CA GLU A 164 -0.09 -11.70 -8.72
C GLU A 164 1.24 -12.02 -9.37
N ALA A 165 1.25 -12.12 -10.71
CA ALA A 165 2.47 -12.35 -11.45
C ALA A 165 3.54 -11.28 -11.20
N THR A 166 3.12 -10.04 -10.96
CA THR A 166 4.04 -8.95 -10.61
C THR A 166 4.63 -9.13 -9.22
N VAL A 167 3.82 -9.55 -8.24
CA VAL A 167 4.31 -9.83 -6.89
C VAL A 167 5.36 -10.94 -6.93
N GLU A 168 5.08 -12.05 -7.62
CA GLU A 168 6.03 -13.17 -7.78
C GLU A 168 7.31 -12.69 -8.51
N TYR A 169 7.17 -11.88 -9.55
CA TYR A 169 8.29 -11.36 -10.33
C TYR A 169 9.21 -10.47 -9.48
N VAL A 170 8.64 -9.54 -8.71
CA VAL A 170 9.40 -8.69 -7.80
C VAL A 170 10.11 -9.50 -6.71
N VAL A 171 9.42 -10.51 -6.15
CA VAL A 171 10.03 -11.41 -5.15
C VAL A 171 11.26 -12.10 -5.71
N ASN A 172 11.22 -12.60 -6.95
CA ASN A 172 12.35 -13.25 -7.60
C ASN A 172 13.52 -12.27 -7.82
N ILE A 173 13.23 -11.07 -8.35
CA ILE A 173 14.25 -10.01 -8.53
C ILE A 173 14.93 -9.68 -7.19
N CYS A 174 14.15 -9.46 -6.15
CA CYS A 174 14.69 -9.10 -4.84
C CYS A 174 15.53 -10.24 -4.25
N HIS A 175 15.06 -11.48 -4.35
CA HIS A 175 15.79 -12.66 -3.88
C HIS A 175 17.16 -12.81 -4.58
N GLU A 176 17.20 -12.69 -5.90
CA GLU A 176 18.42 -12.77 -6.71
C GLU A 176 19.44 -11.67 -6.36
N ASN A 177 18.97 -10.52 -5.88
CA ASN A 177 19.79 -9.35 -5.57
C ASN A 177 19.99 -9.12 -4.06
N GLY A 178 19.53 -10.02 -3.18
CA GLY A 178 19.72 -9.93 -1.74
C GLY A 178 18.91 -8.82 -1.05
N ILE A 179 17.86 -8.31 -1.70
CA ILE A 179 16.97 -7.27 -1.15
C ILE A 179 15.94 -7.93 -0.24
N LYS A 180 15.71 -7.35 0.93
CA LYS A 180 14.73 -7.86 1.89
C LYS A 180 13.30 -7.52 1.48
N ILE A 181 12.39 -8.48 1.66
CA ILE A 181 10.98 -8.32 1.28
C ILE A 181 10.09 -8.36 2.51
N VAL A 182 9.10 -7.46 2.53
CA VAL A 182 7.99 -7.46 3.48
C VAL A 182 6.70 -7.60 2.68
N LEU A 183 6.05 -8.76 2.76
CA LEU A 183 4.75 -8.99 2.12
C LEU A 183 3.63 -8.87 3.14
N ASN A 184 2.71 -7.93 2.89
CA ASN A 184 1.40 -7.91 3.53
C ASN A 184 0.42 -8.74 2.67
N PRO A 185 0.02 -9.95 3.08
CA PRO A 185 -0.81 -10.85 2.26
C PRO A 185 -2.29 -10.45 2.27
N ALA A 186 -2.57 -9.16 2.08
CA ALA A 186 -3.92 -8.60 2.05
C ALA A 186 -4.25 -7.94 0.69
N PRO A 187 -5.47 -8.19 0.11
CA PRO A 187 -6.48 -9.15 0.57
C PRO A 187 -5.96 -10.58 0.62
N ALA A 188 -6.53 -11.39 1.53
CA ALA A 188 -6.08 -12.76 1.75
C ALA A 188 -6.25 -13.60 0.48
N ARG A 189 -5.19 -14.25 0.06
CA ARG A 189 -5.15 -15.28 -0.97
C ARG A 189 -4.05 -16.29 -0.65
N GLU A 190 -4.09 -17.45 -1.29
CA GLU A 190 -3.01 -18.42 -1.15
C GLU A 190 -1.68 -17.82 -1.60
N VAL A 191 -0.66 -18.00 -0.79
CA VAL A 191 0.73 -17.63 -1.12
C VAL A 191 1.43 -18.93 -1.51
N LYS A 192 1.91 -18.98 -2.75
CA LYS A 192 2.63 -20.15 -3.28
C LYS A 192 4.10 -20.12 -2.88
#